data_342e36fe82551b4b26bbaab4506463a4
#
_entry.id   342e36fe82551b4b26bbaab4506463a4
#
_cell.length_a   1.000
_cell.length_b   1.000
_cell.length_c   1.000
_cell.angle_alpha   90.00
_cell.angle_beta   90.00
_cell.angle_gamma   90.00
#
_symmetry.space_group_name_H-M   'P 1'
#
loop_
_entity.id
_entity.type
_entity.pdbx_description
1 polymer ?
#
loop_
_entity_poly.entity_id
_entity_poly.type
_entity_poly.pdbx_seq_one_letter_code
_entity_poly.pdbx_strand_id
1 'polypeptide(L)'
;MAYLEIKGVDKSFSRTRRGSARLSVLRDINLAIEENEFVCIVGRSGSGKTTLISLIAGLIEPDLGEILLEGKPIDGPSPDRGVVFQNYSLLPWMNVYQNVYLAVDAVAHNLPETEKRERTEHYIRLVNLSAAMKKVPRELSGGMRQRVAVARGLAMDPKVLLMDEPFSALDALTRGTLQEELARIWMETQKTVVMITNDIDEAILLADSIYTLSSGPGATLGPAVRVDTGHPRLRAQLNREASYQRVRRETVALLTLAVKKDAIGSPSERNKNYFTRQDNQLR
;
A
#
# COMPACT_ATOMS: atom_id res chain seq x y z
N MET A 1 -17.42 12.44 8.18
CA MET A 1 -16.41 12.93 7.19
C MET A 1 -15.36 11.87 7.09
N ALA A 2 -14.96 11.49 5.88
CA ALA A 2 -13.89 10.51 5.72
C ALA A 2 -12.60 11.01 6.38
N TYR A 3 -11.81 10.10 6.94
CA TYR A 3 -10.56 10.40 7.63
C TYR A 3 -9.41 10.68 6.63
N LEU A 4 -9.31 9.83 5.59
CA LEU A 4 -8.45 10.04 4.43
C LEU A 4 -9.32 10.09 3.17
N GLU A 5 -9.18 11.11 2.34
CA GLU A 5 -10.02 11.34 1.16
C GLU A 5 -9.15 11.64 -0.07
N ILE A 6 -9.44 10.97 -1.17
CA ILE A 6 -8.83 11.23 -2.48
C ILE A 6 -9.94 11.65 -3.42
N LYS A 7 -9.80 12.81 -4.09
CA LYS A 7 -10.84 13.42 -4.93
C LYS A 7 -10.30 13.68 -6.32
N GLY A 8 -10.76 12.92 -7.31
CA GLY A 8 -10.49 13.13 -8.72
C GLY A 8 -8.99 13.17 -9.07
N VAL A 9 -8.17 12.34 -8.42
CA VAL A 9 -6.72 12.40 -8.58
C VAL A 9 -6.26 11.74 -9.86
N ASP A 10 -5.51 12.52 -10.66
CA ASP A 10 -4.79 12.06 -11.85
C ASP A 10 -3.28 12.09 -11.61
N LYS A 11 -2.57 11.11 -12.21
CA LYS A 11 -1.11 11.10 -12.23
C LYS A 11 -0.54 10.54 -13.52
N SER A 12 0.40 11.30 -14.10
CA SER A 12 1.12 10.93 -15.32
C SER A 12 2.62 11.18 -15.16
N PHE A 13 3.43 10.41 -15.85
CA PHE A 13 4.88 10.58 -15.89
C PHE A 13 5.38 10.83 -17.32
N SER A 14 6.42 11.64 -17.47
CA SER A 14 7.09 11.87 -18.76
C SER A 14 7.81 10.60 -19.23
N ARG A 15 7.56 10.16 -20.46
CA ARG A 15 8.15 8.94 -21.03
C ARG A 15 9.57 9.12 -21.53
N THR A 16 9.98 10.37 -21.80
CA THR A 16 11.34 10.72 -22.27
C THR A 16 11.80 12.01 -21.64
N ARG A 17 13.14 12.18 -21.51
CA ARG A 17 13.77 13.44 -21.06
C ARG A 17 13.38 14.67 -21.92
N ARG A 18 12.88 14.49 -23.14
CA ARG A 18 12.46 15.55 -24.08
C ARG A 18 10.95 15.85 -24.07
N GLY A 19 10.16 15.25 -23.16
CA GLY A 19 8.87 15.82 -22.73
C GLY A 19 7.66 15.66 -23.67
N SER A 20 7.71 14.95 -24.78
CA SER A 20 6.61 14.97 -25.75
C SER A 20 5.50 13.90 -25.55
N ALA A 21 5.74 12.87 -24.73
CA ALA A 21 4.73 11.83 -24.46
C ALA A 21 4.61 11.59 -22.94
N ARG A 22 3.46 11.89 -22.37
CA ARG A 22 3.11 11.57 -20.96
C ARG A 22 2.43 10.22 -20.91
N LEU A 23 2.84 9.38 -19.97
CA LEU A 23 2.18 8.12 -19.64
C LEU A 23 1.22 8.39 -18.48
N SER A 24 -0.09 8.35 -18.74
CA SER A 24 -1.09 8.37 -17.68
C SER A 24 -1.00 7.08 -16.88
N VAL A 25 -0.77 7.16 -15.58
CA VAL A 25 -0.69 6.01 -14.67
C VAL A 25 -1.98 5.85 -13.90
N LEU A 26 -2.49 6.92 -13.31
CA LEU A 26 -3.75 6.96 -12.56
C LEU A 26 -4.66 8.01 -13.16
N ARG A 27 -5.96 7.73 -13.18
CA ARG A 27 -7.00 8.62 -13.69
C ARG A 27 -8.22 8.59 -12.79
N ASP A 28 -8.72 9.77 -12.44
CA ASP A 28 -9.95 9.98 -11.67
C ASP A 28 -10.05 9.04 -10.45
N ILE A 29 -8.99 9.02 -9.65
CA ILE A 29 -8.96 8.23 -8.43
C ILE A 29 -9.79 8.93 -7.37
N ASN A 30 -10.82 8.21 -6.90
CA ASN A 30 -11.69 8.64 -5.82
C ASN A 30 -11.71 7.55 -4.74
N LEU A 31 -11.39 7.92 -3.48
CA LEU A 31 -11.32 7.00 -2.34
C LEU A 31 -11.67 7.74 -1.06
N ALA A 32 -12.49 7.12 -0.23
CA ALA A 32 -12.81 7.62 1.10
C ALA A 32 -12.58 6.51 2.13
N ILE A 33 -11.80 6.79 3.15
CA ILE A 33 -11.40 5.85 4.20
C ILE A 33 -11.82 6.43 5.55
N GLU A 34 -12.44 5.61 6.38
CA GLU A 34 -12.81 6.00 7.73
C GLU A 34 -11.61 5.86 8.69
N GLU A 35 -11.69 6.52 9.83
CA GLU A 35 -10.68 6.37 10.89
C GLU A 35 -10.64 4.92 11.38
N ASN A 36 -9.42 4.39 11.63
CA ASN A 36 -9.17 3.01 12.07
C ASN A 36 -9.61 1.91 11.08
N GLU A 37 -9.97 2.26 9.86
CA GLU A 37 -10.28 1.29 8.81
C GLU A 37 -9.00 0.67 8.22
N PHE A 38 -9.02 -0.64 7.98
CA PHE A 38 -7.99 -1.32 7.20
C PHE A 38 -8.47 -1.47 5.75
N VAL A 39 -7.88 -0.73 4.84
CA VAL A 39 -8.21 -0.76 3.42
C VAL A 39 -7.13 -1.48 2.63
N CYS A 40 -7.53 -2.44 1.78
CA CYS A 40 -6.64 -3.04 0.80
C CYS A 40 -6.98 -2.58 -0.61
N ILE A 41 -5.95 -2.23 -1.38
CA ILE A 41 -6.06 -1.95 -2.82
C ILE A 41 -5.39 -3.08 -3.58
N VAL A 42 -6.20 -3.85 -4.31
CA VAL A 42 -5.75 -5.02 -5.07
C VAL A 42 -5.66 -4.67 -6.55
N GLY A 43 -4.56 -5.06 -7.20
CA GLY A 43 -4.37 -4.82 -8.63
C GLY A 43 -3.16 -5.56 -9.17
N ARG A 44 -3.06 -5.70 -10.49
CA ARG A 44 -1.95 -6.38 -11.14
C ARG A 44 -0.63 -5.62 -10.93
N SER A 45 0.50 -6.33 -11.10
CA SER A 45 1.81 -5.66 -11.12
C SER A 45 1.84 -4.62 -12.24
N GLY A 46 2.36 -3.43 -11.95
CA GLY A 46 2.42 -2.31 -12.89
C GLY A 46 1.10 -1.52 -13.07
N SER A 47 0.05 -1.78 -12.28
CA SER A 47 -1.20 -1.01 -12.35
C SER A 47 -1.13 0.40 -11.76
N GLY A 48 -0.04 0.78 -11.11
CA GLY A 48 0.09 2.10 -10.46
C GLY A 48 -0.14 2.11 -8.95
N LYS A 49 -0.23 0.94 -8.29
CA LYS A 49 -0.44 0.82 -6.83
C LYS A 49 0.61 1.59 -6.01
N THR A 50 1.89 1.38 -6.30
CA THR A 50 3.00 2.09 -5.63
C THR A 50 2.93 3.60 -5.89
N THR A 51 2.46 4.02 -7.08
CA THR A 51 2.22 5.44 -7.38
C THR A 51 1.13 6.00 -6.48
N LEU A 52 0.04 5.26 -6.26
CA LEU A 52 -1.04 5.68 -5.38
C LEU A 52 -0.57 5.80 -3.92
N ILE A 53 0.18 4.82 -3.41
CA ILE A 53 0.81 4.91 -2.07
C ILE A 53 1.74 6.13 -1.98
N SER A 54 2.55 6.40 -3.02
CA SER A 54 3.46 7.54 -3.04
C SER A 54 2.73 8.89 -3.03
N LEU A 55 1.57 8.98 -3.67
CA LEU A 55 0.70 10.15 -3.63
C LEU A 55 0.12 10.36 -2.23
N ILE A 56 -0.43 9.32 -1.60
CA ILE A 56 -0.98 9.39 -0.23
C ILE A 56 0.13 9.74 0.77
N ALA A 57 1.33 9.19 0.59
CA ALA A 57 2.50 9.52 1.43
C ALA A 57 2.99 10.96 1.26
N GLY A 58 2.54 11.68 0.21
CA GLY A 58 3.04 13.01 -0.13
C GLY A 58 4.46 12.99 -0.73
N LEU A 59 4.95 11.82 -1.18
CA LEU A 59 6.26 11.69 -1.82
C LEU A 59 6.27 12.23 -3.26
N ILE A 60 5.12 12.26 -3.89
CA ILE A 60 4.86 12.86 -5.21
C ILE A 60 3.54 13.61 -5.16
N GLU A 61 3.43 14.66 -5.96
CA GLU A 61 2.20 15.47 -6.07
C GLU A 61 1.28 14.92 -7.16
N PRO A 62 -0.06 15.03 -7.01
CA PRO A 62 -1.00 14.73 -8.08
C PRO A 62 -0.88 15.76 -9.23
N ASP A 63 -1.24 15.35 -10.45
CA ASP A 63 -1.33 16.30 -11.59
C ASP A 63 -2.68 17.07 -11.57
N LEU A 64 -3.75 16.40 -11.08
CA LEU A 64 -5.09 16.96 -10.87
C LEU A 64 -5.69 16.33 -9.60
N GLY A 65 -6.70 16.98 -9.05
CA GLY A 65 -7.40 16.53 -7.84
C GLY A 65 -6.65 16.85 -6.55
N GLU A 66 -7.14 16.33 -5.44
CA GLU A 66 -6.58 16.58 -4.12
C GLU A 66 -6.63 15.32 -3.23
N ILE A 67 -5.74 15.28 -2.25
CA ILE A 67 -5.73 14.24 -1.20
C ILE A 67 -5.80 14.97 0.15
N LEU A 68 -6.76 14.56 0.98
CA LEU A 68 -7.03 15.20 2.26
C LEU A 68 -6.85 14.19 3.39
N LEU A 69 -6.19 14.58 4.46
CA LEU A 69 -6.16 13.86 5.74
C LEU A 69 -6.83 14.73 6.80
N GLU A 70 -7.90 14.22 7.42
CA GLU A 70 -8.73 15.00 8.37
C GLU A 70 -9.21 16.35 7.77
N GLY A 71 -9.57 16.34 6.49
CA GLY A 71 -10.01 17.52 5.76
C GLY A 71 -8.90 18.51 5.38
N LYS A 72 -7.63 18.23 5.66
CA LYS A 72 -6.49 19.09 5.32
C LYS A 72 -5.73 18.51 4.12
N PRO A 73 -5.37 19.33 3.13
CA PRO A 73 -4.57 18.89 2.00
C PRO A 73 -3.22 18.29 2.43
N ILE A 74 -2.78 17.28 1.69
CA ILE A 74 -1.45 16.69 1.84
C ILE A 74 -0.48 17.45 0.93
N ASP A 75 0.40 18.25 1.52
CA ASP A 75 1.33 19.12 0.80
C ASP A 75 2.77 18.58 0.77
N GLY A 76 2.99 17.31 1.14
CA GLY A 76 4.30 16.69 1.16
C GLY A 76 4.44 15.57 2.20
N PRO A 77 5.63 14.99 2.34
CA PRO A 77 5.89 13.97 3.36
C PRO A 77 5.70 14.52 4.77
N SER A 78 5.05 13.74 5.63
CA SER A 78 4.82 14.12 7.03
C SER A 78 4.81 12.88 7.93
N PRO A 79 5.22 12.99 9.21
CA PRO A 79 5.21 11.89 10.17
C PRO A 79 3.83 11.27 10.42
N ASP A 80 2.75 11.98 10.11
CA ASP A 80 1.38 11.47 10.23
C ASP A 80 1.05 10.34 9.24
N ARG A 81 1.96 10.07 8.29
CA ARG A 81 1.86 8.96 7.30
C ARG A 81 3.12 8.11 7.35
N GLY A 82 3.03 6.98 8.06
CA GLY A 82 4.10 5.99 8.10
C GLY A 82 4.10 5.12 6.83
N VAL A 83 5.26 4.81 6.27
CA VAL A 83 5.38 3.99 5.06
C VAL A 83 6.22 2.74 5.32
N VAL A 84 5.66 1.58 4.99
CA VAL A 84 6.35 0.28 4.94
C VAL A 84 6.54 -0.09 3.47
N PHE A 85 7.79 0.02 3.00
CA PHE A 85 8.16 -0.25 1.61
C PHE A 85 8.36 -1.74 1.33
N GLN A 86 8.13 -2.16 0.10
CA GLN A 86 8.31 -3.54 -0.37
C GLN A 86 9.72 -4.10 -0.09
N ASN A 87 10.76 -3.30 -0.21
CA ASN A 87 12.15 -3.68 0.04
C ASN A 87 12.63 -3.45 1.48
N TYR A 88 11.68 -3.26 2.42
CA TYR A 88 11.90 -2.97 3.84
C TYR A 88 12.58 -1.62 4.14
N SER A 89 13.41 -1.10 3.24
CA SER A 89 14.20 0.15 3.36
C SER A 89 14.92 0.32 4.71
N LEU A 90 15.44 -0.79 5.25
CA LEU A 90 16.24 -0.76 6.48
C LEU A 90 17.62 -0.20 6.20
N LEU A 91 18.16 0.57 7.15
CA LEU A 91 19.52 1.05 7.10
C LEU A 91 20.48 -0.10 7.42
N PRO A 92 21.31 -0.58 6.46
CA PRO A 92 22.03 -1.84 6.60
C PRO A 92 23.17 -1.79 7.63
N TRP A 93 23.63 -0.60 8.00
CA TRP A 93 24.66 -0.36 9.01
C TRP A 93 24.09 -0.17 10.43
N MET A 94 22.79 -0.09 10.58
CA MET A 94 22.07 0.03 11.85
C MET A 94 21.47 -1.31 12.27
N ASN A 95 21.54 -1.62 13.57
CA ASN A 95 20.84 -2.79 14.12
C ASN A 95 19.31 -2.54 14.23
N VAL A 96 18.56 -3.55 14.67
CA VAL A 96 17.09 -3.47 14.84
C VAL A 96 16.71 -2.29 15.71
N TYR A 97 17.34 -2.15 16.88
CA TYR A 97 17.05 -1.05 17.81
C TYR A 97 17.28 0.31 17.17
N GLN A 98 18.43 0.50 16.52
CA GLN A 98 18.79 1.76 15.89
C GLN A 98 17.87 2.13 14.71
N ASN A 99 17.42 1.13 13.91
CA ASN A 99 16.46 1.36 12.83
C ASN A 99 15.11 1.86 13.36
N VAL A 100 14.63 1.33 14.48
CA VAL A 100 13.36 1.76 15.09
C VAL A 100 13.54 3.08 15.87
N TYR A 101 14.64 3.21 16.61
CA TYR A 101 14.96 4.43 17.37
C TYR A 101 15.04 5.66 16.48
N LEU A 102 15.64 5.54 15.29
CA LEU A 102 15.71 6.64 14.32
C LEU A 102 14.33 7.22 13.99
N ALA A 103 13.31 6.36 13.85
CA ALA A 103 11.95 6.79 13.58
C ALA A 103 11.31 7.50 14.80
N VAL A 104 11.56 6.99 16.01
CA VAL A 104 11.12 7.64 17.25
C VAL A 104 11.78 9.02 17.40
N ASP A 105 13.10 9.09 17.23
CA ASP A 105 13.87 10.31 17.38
C ASP A 105 13.47 11.39 16.38
N ALA A 106 13.14 10.98 15.15
CA ALA A 106 12.69 11.88 14.08
C ALA A 106 11.36 12.61 14.39
N VAL A 107 10.50 12.07 15.26
CA VAL A 107 9.18 12.65 15.58
C VAL A 107 9.05 13.11 17.02
N ALA A 108 9.86 12.60 17.90
CA ALA A 108 9.77 12.81 19.35
C ALA A 108 10.84 13.79 19.87
N HIS A 109 11.07 14.89 19.15
CA HIS A 109 12.14 15.86 19.48
C HIS A 109 12.08 16.38 20.91
N ASN A 110 10.88 16.51 21.47
CA ASN A 110 10.65 17.09 22.81
C ASN A 110 10.60 16.05 23.93
N LEU A 111 10.72 14.74 23.61
CA LEU A 111 10.70 13.70 24.63
C LEU A 111 12.08 13.48 25.24
N PRO A 112 12.17 13.21 26.57
CA PRO A 112 13.39 12.75 27.20
C PRO A 112 13.93 11.47 26.55
N GLU A 113 15.25 11.29 26.62
CA GLU A 113 15.93 10.12 26.06
C GLU A 113 15.39 8.78 26.61
N THR A 114 15.00 8.76 27.88
CA THR A 114 14.39 7.60 28.54
C THR A 114 13.07 7.19 27.86
N GLU A 115 12.19 8.13 27.59
CA GLU A 115 10.90 7.88 26.93
C GLU A 115 11.09 7.45 25.47
N LYS A 116 12.05 8.03 24.74
CA LYS A 116 12.40 7.57 23.38
C LYS A 116 12.84 6.11 23.38
N ARG A 117 13.65 5.71 24.35
CA ARG A 117 14.10 4.31 24.52
C ARG A 117 12.93 3.38 24.84
N GLU A 118 12.10 3.74 25.80
CA GLU A 118 10.92 2.95 26.17
C GLU A 118 9.97 2.75 24.99
N ARG A 119 9.71 3.82 24.23
CA ARG A 119 8.89 3.77 23.01
C ARG A 119 9.53 2.87 21.94
N THR A 120 10.83 2.97 21.73
CA THR A 120 11.57 2.12 20.79
C THR A 120 11.44 0.65 21.17
N GLU A 121 11.69 0.31 22.43
CA GLU A 121 11.58 -1.06 22.94
C GLU A 121 10.16 -1.58 22.91
N HIS A 122 9.15 -0.73 23.14
CA HIS A 122 7.74 -1.08 23.02
C HIS A 122 7.42 -1.59 21.63
N TYR A 123 7.77 -0.85 20.56
CA TYR A 123 7.48 -1.27 19.19
C TYR A 123 8.29 -2.49 18.75
N ILE A 124 9.51 -2.67 19.27
CA ILE A 124 10.29 -3.89 19.02
C ILE A 124 9.65 -5.11 19.71
N ARG A 125 9.13 -4.95 20.92
CA ARG A 125 8.38 -6.01 21.63
C ARG A 125 7.08 -6.34 20.89
N LEU A 126 6.34 -5.34 20.43
CA LEU A 126 5.08 -5.48 19.68
C LEU A 126 5.21 -6.41 18.47
N VAL A 127 6.36 -6.36 17.78
CA VAL A 127 6.68 -7.21 16.63
C VAL A 127 7.51 -8.45 16.97
N ASN A 128 7.61 -8.82 18.25
CA ASN A 128 8.33 -10.00 18.73
C ASN A 128 9.82 -10.08 18.33
N LEU A 129 10.54 -8.93 18.36
CA LEU A 129 11.96 -8.85 17.98
C LEU A 129 12.91 -8.51 19.15
N SER A 130 12.48 -8.63 20.40
CA SER A 130 13.31 -8.29 21.59
C SER A 130 14.64 -9.04 21.60
N ALA A 131 14.66 -10.32 21.27
CA ALA A 131 15.88 -11.14 21.22
C ALA A 131 16.82 -10.76 20.08
N ALA A 132 16.35 -9.98 19.08
CA ALA A 132 17.11 -9.60 17.90
C ALA A 132 17.52 -8.13 17.89
N MET A 133 17.30 -7.36 18.95
CA MET A 133 17.53 -5.89 18.99
C MET A 133 18.92 -5.47 18.52
N LYS A 134 19.94 -6.26 18.78
CA LYS A 134 21.36 -5.96 18.44
C LYS A 134 21.78 -6.46 17.06
N LYS A 135 20.92 -7.23 16.35
CA LYS A 135 21.24 -7.77 15.01
C LYS A 135 21.09 -6.70 13.94
N VAL A 136 21.99 -6.73 12.95
CA VAL A 136 21.92 -5.88 11.75
C VAL A 136 21.07 -6.59 10.65
N PRO A 137 20.53 -5.87 9.65
CA PRO A 137 19.61 -6.42 8.64
C PRO A 137 20.12 -7.68 7.92
N ARG A 138 21.42 -7.81 7.68
CA ARG A 138 22.03 -9.01 7.05
C ARG A 138 21.93 -10.28 7.90
N GLU A 139 21.74 -10.15 9.21
CA GLU A 139 21.62 -11.26 10.16
C GLU A 139 20.17 -11.66 10.42
N LEU A 140 19.22 -10.97 9.76
CA LEU A 140 17.79 -11.18 9.91
C LEU A 140 17.22 -11.99 8.74
N SER A 141 16.24 -12.86 9.02
CA SER A 141 15.41 -13.47 7.98
C SER A 141 14.55 -12.42 7.27
N GLY A 142 13.95 -12.76 6.11
CA GLY A 142 13.03 -11.87 5.40
C GLY A 142 11.87 -11.41 6.29
N GLY A 143 11.24 -12.34 7.00
CA GLY A 143 10.17 -12.02 7.93
C GLY A 143 10.60 -11.13 9.10
N MET A 144 11.81 -11.32 9.63
CA MET A 144 12.33 -10.43 10.68
C MET A 144 12.57 -9.02 10.14
N ARG A 145 13.11 -8.87 8.92
CA ARG A 145 13.28 -7.56 8.28
C ARG A 145 11.94 -6.86 8.08
N GLN A 146 10.91 -7.60 7.67
CA GLN A 146 9.56 -7.07 7.54
C GLN A 146 9.01 -6.55 8.87
N ARG A 147 9.17 -7.32 9.94
CA ARG A 147 8.76 -6.89 11.30
C ARG A 147 9.47 -5.62 11.74
N VAL A 148 10.77 -5.48 11.45
CA VAL A 148 11.51 -4.23 11.74
C VAL A 148 10.93 -3.06 10.95
N ALA A 149 10.59 -3.24 9.66
CA ALA A 149 9.99 -2.19 8.84
C ALA A 149 8.62 -1.76 9.37
N VAL A 150 7.78 -2.71 9.81
CA VAL A 150 6.49 -2.43 10.45
C VAL A 150 6.68 -1.69 11.78
N ALA A 151 7.59 -2.17 12.66
CA ALA A 151 7.90 -1.51 13.92
C ALA A 151 8.37 -0.07 13.72
N ARG A 152 9.24 0.16 12.72
CA ARG A 152 9.73 1.50 12.37
C ARG A 152 8.61 2.42 11.88
N GLY A 153 7.71 1.91 11.02
CA GLY A 153 6.55 2.66 10.55
C GLY A 153 5.61 3.07 11.68
N LEU A 154 5.31 2.13 12.60
CA LEU A 154 4.45 2.37 13.75
C LEU A 154 5.11 3.26 14.82
N ALA A 155 6.44 3.20 14.97
CA ALA A 155 7.18 3.97 15.97
C ALA A 155 7.11 5.48 15.75
N MET A 156 6.79 5.94 14.55
CA MET A 156 6.47 7.33 14.25
C MET A 156 5.12 7.77 14.80
N ASP A 157 4.29 6.83 15.28
CA ASP A 157 2.89 7.04 15.71
C ASP A 157 2.04 7.72 14.63
N PRO A 158 2.06 7.20 13.40
CA PRO A 158 1.36 7.83 12.30
C PRO A 158 -0.15 7.74 12.46
N LYS A 159 -0.88 8.66 11.82
CA LYS A 159 -2.34 8.61 11.65
C LYS A 159 -2.74 7.55 10.63
N VAL A 160 -1.95 7.40 9.57
CA VAL A 160 -2.16 6.42 8.50
C VAL A 160 -0.89 5.62 8.27
N LEU A 161 -1.00 4.29 8.30
CA LEU A 161 0.08 3.39 7.94
C LEU A 161 -0.11 2.90 6.51
N LEU A 162 0.82 3.23 5.65
CA LEU A 162 0.83 2.87 4.24
C LEU A 162 1.75 1.66 4.03
N MET A 163 1.28 0.61 3.33
CA MET A 163 2.04 -0.62 3.12
C MET A 163 2.08 -0.98 1.63
N ASP A 164 3.29 -1.03 1.06
CA ASP A 164 3.51 -1.37 -0.34
C ASP A 164 3.94 -2.84 -0.47
N GLU A 165 3.01 -3.74 -0.83
CA GLU A 165 3.21 -5.18 -1.03
C GLU A 165 4.07 -5.84 0.08
N PRO A 166 3.69 -5.69 1.38
CA PRO A 166 4.58 -5.97 2.51
C PRO A 166 5.01 -7.44 2.62
N PHE A 167 4.31 -8.38 1.98
CA PHE A 167 4.59 -9.81 2.09
C PHE A 167 5.07 -10.46 0.79
N SER A 168 5.26 -9.67 -0.29
CA SER A 168 5.57 -10.19 -1.63
C SER A 168 6.91 -10.95 -1.71
N ALA A 169 7.90 -10.57 -0.89
CA ALA A 169 9.24 -11.16 -0.87
C ALA A 169 9.41 -12.35 0.08
N LEU A 170 8.30 -12.89 0.65
CA LEU A 170 8.32 -13.91 1.68
C LEU A 170 7.85 -15.26 1.15
N ASP A 171 8.44 -16.35 1.71
CA ASP A 171 7.92 -17.69 1.50
C ASP A 171 6.51 -17.88 2.13
N ALA A 172 5.79 -18.90 1.69
CA ALA A 172 4.37 -19.07 2.03
C ALA A 172 4.11 -19.27 3.55
N LEU A 173 5.00 -19.97 4.26
CA LEU A 173 4.84 -20.22 5.70
C LEU A 173 5.09 -18.94 6.51
N THR A 174 6.20 -18.28 6.23
CA THR A 174 6.56 -17.00 6.85
C THR A 174 5.49 -15.95 6.59
N ARG A 175 4.96 -15.88 5.35
CA ARG A 175 3.89 -14.97 4.95
C ARG A 175 2.63 -15.14 5.79
N GLY A 176 2.15 -16.39 5.94
CA GLY A 176 0.95 -16.69 6.73
C GLY A 176 1.08 -16.23 8.19
N THR A 177 2.19 -16.55 8.83
CA THR A 177 2.47 -16.12 10.21
C THR A 177 2.50 -14.59 10.35
N LEU A 178 3.14 -13.90 9.40
CA LEU A 178 3.24 -12.43 9.45
C LEU A 178 1.92 -11.72 9.15
N GLN A 179 1.05 -12.29 8.33
CA GLN A 179 -0.30 -11.77 8.10
C GLN A 179 -1.14 -11.82 9.37
N GLU A 180 -1.14 -12.96 10.07
CA GLU A 180 -1.84 -13.10 11.36
C GLU A 180 -1.27 -12.15 12.42
N GLU A 181 0.03 -11.99 12.45
CA GLU A 181 0.71 -11.08 13.36
C GLU A 181 0.37 -9.60 13.05
N LEU A 182 0.34 -9.22 11.77
CA LEU A 182 -0.08 -7.87 11.36
C LEU A 182 -1.54 -7.60 11.76
N ALA A 183 -2.44 -8.57 11.56
CA ALA A 183 -3.84 -8.46 12.00
C ALA A 183 -3.92 -8.21 13.52
N ARG A 184 -3.14 -8.94 14.34
CA ARG A 184 -3.06 -8.74 15.78
C ARG A 184 -2.54 -7.34 16.13
N ILE A 185 -1.44 -6.90 15.52
CA ILE A 185 -0.85 -5.57 15.73
C ILE A 185 -1.85 -4.48 15.37
N TRP A 186 -2.55 -4.63 14.25
CA TRP A 186 -3.58 -3.68 13.83
C TRP A 186 -4.74 -3.59 14.84
N MET A 187 -5.26 -4.72 15.32
CA MET A 187 -6.31 -4.74 16.35
C MET A 187 -5.85 -4.09 17.66
N GLU A 188 -4.58 -4.20 18.02
CA GLU A 188 -4.01 -3.59 19.22
C GLU A 188 -3.79 -2.09 19.05
N THR A 189 -3.35 -1.64 17.88
CA THR A 189 -2.96 -0.25 17.63
C THR A 189 -4.08 0.62 17.07
N GLN A 190 -5.12 0.00 16.47
CA GLN A 190 -6.28 0.69 15.87
C GLN A 190 -5.87 1.83 14.91
N LYS A 191 -4.84 1.60 14.09
CA LYS A 191 -4.39 2.58 13.10
C LYS A 191 -5.19 2.46 11.81
N THR A 192 -5.42 3.57 11.13
CA THR A 192 -5.90 3.55 9.75
C THR A 192 -4.80 2.98 8.86
N VAL A 193 -5.12 1.96 8.06
CA VAL A 193 -4.15 1.26 7.20
C VAL A 193 -4.59 1.31 5.75
N VAL A 194 -3.67 1.66 4.86
CA VAL A 194 -3.83 1.48 3.41
C VAL A 194 -2.74 0.55 2.93
N MET A 195 -3.12 -0.67 2.57
CA MET A 195 -2.21 -1.69 2.05
C MET A 195 -2.48 -1.95 0.58
N ILE A 196 -1.44 -2.01 -0.22
CA ILE A 196 -1.53 -2.50 -1.59
C ILE A 196 -0.96 -3.90 -1.69
N THR A 197 -1.63 -4.76 -2.46
CA THR A 197 -1.22 -6.15 -2.67
C THR A 197 -1.67 -6.67 -4.03
N ASN A 198 -1.06 -7.75 -4.49
CA ASN A 198 -1.50 -8.54 -5.64
C ASN A 198 -2.35 -9.75 -5.22
N ASP A 199 -2.43 -10.04 -3.92
CA ASP A 199 -3.06 -11.23 -3.37
C ASP A 199 -4.44 -10.88 -2.79
N ILE A 200 -5.50 -11.45 -3.39
CA ILE A 200 -6.89 -11.24 -2.96
C ILE A 200 -7.14 -11.89 -1.60
N ASP A 201 -6.58 -13.05 -1.37
CA ASP A 201 -6.82 -13.82 -0.14
C ASP A 201 -6.17 -13.11 1.06
N GLU A 202 -5.02 -12.45 0.83
CA GLU A 202 -4.39 -11.55 1.79
C GLU A 202 -5.27 -10.33 2.10
N ALA A 203 -5.83 -9.70 1.06
CA ALA A 203 -6.73 -8.56 1.24
C ALA A 203 -7.99 -8.96 2.04
N ILE A 204 -8.59 -10.12 1.75
CA ILE A 204 -9.77 -10.61 2.49
C ILE A 204 -9.42 -10.93 3.94
N LEU A 205 -8.22 -11.44 4.21
CA LEU A 205 -7.78 -11.76 5.56
C LEU A 205 -7.65 -10.50 6.44
N LEU A 206 -7.16 -9.40 5.87
CA LEU A 206 -6.72 -8.24 6.64
C LEU A 206 -7.69 -7.04 6.57
N ALA A 207 -8.37 -6.82 5.45
CA ALA A 207 -9.06 -5.56 5.21
C ALA A 207 -10.53 -5.56 5.64
N ASP A 208 -11.03 -4.38 6.05
CA ASP A 208 -12.46 -4.10 6.18
C ASP A 208 -13.08 -3.79 4.81
N SER A 209 -12.29 -3.17 3.93
CA SER A 209 -12.71 -2.82 2.56
C SER A 209 -11.62 -3.12 1.55
N ILE A 210 -12.02 -3.67 0.41
CA ILE A 210 -11.14 -3.97 -0.70
C ILE A 210 -11.54 -3.12 -1.90
N TYR A 211 -10.58 -2.42 -2.47
CA TYR A 211 -10.73 -1.72 -3.74
C TYR A 211 -9.89 -2.39 -4.81
N THR A 212 -10.41 -2.44 -6.03
CA THR A 212 -9.66 -2.98 -7.17
C THR A 212 -9.11 -1.86 -8.01
N LEU A 213 -7.82 -1.90 -8.33
CA LEU A 213 -7.18 -0.96 -9.25
C LEU A 213 -7.07 -1.61 -10.63
N SER A 214 -7.64 -0.95 -11.65
CA SER A 214 -7.56 -1.42 -13.04
C SER A 214 -6.12 -1.44 -13.55
N SER A 215 -5.88 -2.05 -14.69
CA SER A 215 -4.57 -2.02 -15.35
C SER A 215 -4.39 -0.67 -16.07
N GLY A 216 -3.14 -0.20 -16.23
CA GLY A 216 -2.85 1.02 -16.98
C GLY A 216 -2.89 0.85 -18.50
N PRO A 217 -2.81 1.93 -19.28
CA PRO A 217 -2.61 3.32 -18.86
C PRO A 217 -3.89 3.97 -18.32
N GLY A 218 -3.73 4.90 -17.35
CA GLY A 218 -4.86 5.61 -16.75
C GLY A 218 -5.73 4.69 -15.89
N ALA A 219 -5.09 3.96 -14.94
CA ALA A 219 -5.79 3.07 -14.04
C ALA A 219 -6.79 3.83 -13.15
N THR A 220 -7.94 3.21 -12.89
CA THR A 220 -9.03 3.73 -12.05
C THR A 220 -9.34 2.78 -10.91
N LEU A 221 -9.89 3.28 -9.81
CA LEU A 221 -10.40 2.44 -8.73
C LEU A 221 -11.81 1.93 -9.05
N GLY A 222 -12.04 0.65 -8.73
CA GLY A 222 -13.36 0.05 -8.69
C GLY A 222 -14.12 0.42 -7.42
N PRO A 223 -15.40 0.00 -7.29
CA PRO A 223 -16.18 0.19 -6.07
C PRO A 223 -15.58 -0.59 -4.89
N ALA A 224 -15.91 -0.15 -3.67
CA ALA A 224 -15.53 -0.86 -2.45
C ALA A 224 -16.24 -2.21 -2.34
N VAL A 225 -15.48 -3.26 -2.05
CA VAL A 225 -16.01 -4.56 -1.62
C VAL A 225 -15.81 -4.65 -0.11
N ARG A 226 -16.91 -4.65 0.64
CA ARG A 226 -16.88 -4.77 2.10
C ARG A 226 -16.65 -6.22 2.52
N VAL A 227 -15.80 -6.40 3.53
CA VAL A 227 -15.50 -7.71 4.12
C VAL A 227 -16.26 -7.82 5.44
N ASP A 228 -17.46 -8.41 5.42
CA ASP A 228 -18.40 -8.41 6.54
C ASP A 228 -18.03 -9.38 7.67
N THR A 229 -16.92 -10.10 7.56
CA THR A 229 -16.42 -10.97 8.64
C THR A 229 -15.62 -10.15 9.65
N GLY A 230 -15.96 -10.30 10.93
CA GLY A 230 -15.23 -9.64 12.02
C GLY A 230 -13.79 -10.08 12.17
N HIS A 231 -12.99 -9.31 12.89
CA HIS A 231 -11.62 -9.65 13.27
C HIS A 231 -11.57 -10.34 14.66
N PRO A 232 -10.58 -11.21 14.92
CA PRO A 232 -9.55 -11.70 14.01
C PRO A 232 -10.08 -12.75 13.03
N ARG A 233 -9.63 -12.72 11.79
CA ARG A 233 -9.92 -13.75 10.79
C ARG A 233 -8.81 -14.80 10.82
N LEU A 234 -9.21 -16.07 10.96
CA LEU A 234 -8.25 -17.18 10.97
C LEU A 234 -8.17 -17.80 9.57
N ARG A 235 -6.99 -17.80 8.99
CA ARG A 235 -6.74 -18.32 7.63
C ARG A 235 -7.29 -19.74 7.42
N ALA A 236 -7.16 -20.60 8.44
CA ALA A 236 -7.65 -21.99 8.38
C ALA A 236 -9.18 -22.10 8.29
N GLN A 237 -9.92 -21.10 8.74
CA GLN A 237 -11.38 -21.07 8.77
C GLN A 237 -11.97 -20.31 7.60
N LEU A 238 -11.29 -19.26 7.11
CA LEU A 238 -11.74 -18.36 6.04
C LEU A 238 -12.27 -19.09 4.81
N ASN A 239 -11.56 -20.08 4.31
CA ASN A 239 -11.94 -20.81 3.09
C ASN A 239 -13.29 -21.53 3.20
N ARG A 240 -13.80 -21.75 4.43
CA ARG A 240 -15.09 -22.43 4.70
C ARG A 240 -16.25 -21.45 4.86
N GLU A 241 -15.96 -20.16 4.97
CA GLU A 241 -16.99 -19.14 5.17
C GLU A 241 -17.63 -18.71 3.85
N ALA A 242 -18.96 -18.66 3.81
CA ALA A 242 -19.70 -18.22 2.63
C ALA A 242 -19.41 -16.74 2.28
N SER A 243 -19.18 -15.90 3.29
CA SER A 243 -18.78 -14.49 3.16
C SER A 243 -17.45 -14.35 2.43
N TYR A 244 -16.43 -15.17 2.78
CA TYR A 244 -15.15 -15.21 2.09
C TYR A 244 -15.31 -15.54 0.59
N GLN A 245 -16.10 -16.60 0.28
CA GLN A 245 -16.32 -17.00 -1.11
C GLN A 245 -17.07 -15.93 -1.92
N ARG A 246 -18.00 -15.20 -1.27
CA ARG A 246 -18.70 -14.06 -1.88
C ARG A 246 -17.73 -12.93 -2.19
N VAL A 247 -17.00 -12.43 -1.20
CA VAL A 247 -16.04 -11.32 -1.33
C VAL A 247 -14.98 -11.65 -2.38
N ARG A 248 -14.44 -12.88 -2.35
CA ARG A 248 -13.44 -13.34 -3.31
C ARG A 248 -13.97 -13.32 -4.75
N ARG A 249 -15.18 -13.86 -4.98
CA ARG A 249 -15.80 -13.85 -6.31
C ARG A 249 -16.06 -12.43 -6.80
N GLU A 250 -16.56 -11.55 -5.95
CA GLU A 250 -16.83 -10.15 -6.29
C GLU A 250 -15.54 -9.41 -6.66
N THR A 251 -14.50 -9.53 -5.84
CA THR A 251 -13.19 -8.91 -6.10
C THR A 251 -12.57 -9.42 -7.42
N VAL A 252 -12.62 -10.74 -7.67
CA VAL A 252 -12.13 -11.34 -8.92
C VAL A 252 -12.93 -10.83 -10.12
N ALA A 253 -14.26 -10.72 -10.00
CA ALA A 253 -15.11 -10.20 -11.09
C ALA A 253 -14.75 -8.75 -11.44
N LEU A 254 -14.57 -7.88 -10.43
CA LEU A 254 -14.17 -6.49 -10.64
C LEU A 254 -12.79 -6.38 -11.30
N LEU A 255 -11.79 -7.15 -10.87
CA LEU A 255 -10.47 -7.18 -11.50
C LEU A 255 -10.54 -7.68 -12.97
N THR A 256 -11.40 -8.65 -13.25
CA THR A 256 -11.58 -9.19 -14.61
C THR A 256 -12.27 -8.19 -15.53
N LEU A 257 -13.28 -7.48 -15.03
CA LEU A 257 -13.98 -6.41 -15.79
C LEU A 257 -13.04 -5.24 -16.08
N ALA A 258 -12.19 -4.87 -15.13
CA ALA A 258 -11.16 -3.85 -15.30
C ALA A 258 -10.22 -4.20 -16.47
N VAL A 259 -9.74 -5.45 -16.54
CA VAL A 259 -8.89 -5.94 -17.64
C VAL A 259 -9.60 -5.93 -19.01
N LYS A 260 -10.89 -6.27 -19.06
CA LYS A 260 -11.67 -6.24 -20.31
C LYS A 260 -11.89 -4.83 -20.85
N LYS A 261 -12.12 -3.84 -20.00
CA LYS A 261 -12.22 -2.43 -20.42
C LYS A 261 -10.92 -1.94 -21.06
N ASP A 262 -9.77 -2.33 -20.55
CA ASP A 262 -8.46 -1.99 -21.10
C ASP A 262 -8.22 -2.68 -22.46
N ALA A 263 -8.70 -3.91 -22.64
CA ALA A 263 -8.58 -4.66 -23.91
C ALA A 263 -9.49 -4.11 -25.03
N ILE A 264 -10.60 -3.46 -24.67
CA ILE A 264 -11.59 -2.86 -25.59
C ILE A 264 -11.27 -1.37 -25.85
N GLY A 265 -10.19 -0.82 -25.24
CA GLY A 265 -9.76 0.57 -25.36
C GLY A 265 -9.92 1.13 -26.78
N SER A 266 -10.65 2.21 -26.89
CA SER A 266 -11.36 2.90 -27.99
C SER A 266 -10.88 2.59 -29.43
N PRO A 267 -11.81 2.35 -30.38
CA PRO A 267 -11.52 2.06 -31.80
C PRO A 267 -10.78 3.18 -32.54
N SER A 268 -10.67 4.39 -31.97
CA SER A 268 -10.10 5.57 -32.62
C SER A 268 -8.56 5.60 -32.71
N GLU A 269 -7.84 4.84 -31.90
CA GLU A 269 -6.36 4.83 -31.96
C GLU A 269 -5.75 3.68 -32.77
N ARG A 270 -6.49 2.62 -33.04
CA ARG A 270 -5.99 1.50 -33.90
C ARG A 270 -5.92 1.85 -35.38
N ASN A 271 -6.72 2.80 -35.86
CA ASN A 271 -6.74 3.18 -37.30
C ASN A 271 -5.68 4.20 -37.70
N LYS A 272 -5.02 4.89 -36.76
CA LYS A 272 -3.95 5.85 -37.11
C LYS A 272 -2.60 5.19 -37.42
N ASN A 273 -2.36 3.97 -36.93
CA ASN A 273 -1.10 3.29 -37.17
C ASN A 273 -1.08 2.37 -38.41
N TYR A 274 -2.25 2.10 -39.04
CA TYR A 274 -2.33 1.29 -40.27
C TYR A 274 -2.12 2.12 -41.54
N PHE A 275 -2.49 3.40 -41.55
CA PHE A 275 -2.34 4.28 -42.72
C PHE A 275 -0.93 4.86 -42.91
N THR A 276 -0.08 4.88 -41.89
CA THR A 276 1.29 5.41 -42.00
C THR A 276 2.32 4.37 -42.50
N ARG A 277 1.95 3.10 -42.68
CA ARG A 277 2.85 2.05 -43.20
C ARG A 277 2.73 1.75 -44.68
N GLN A 278 1.71 2.24 -45.38
CA GLN A 278 1.55 1.99 -46.83
C GLN A 278 2.14 3.08 -47.73
N ASP A 279 2.41 4.29 -47.23
CA ASP A 279 2.97 5.39 -48.05
C ASP A 279 4.49 5.39 -48.18
N ASN A 280 5.21 4.47 -47.54
CA ASN A 280 6.67 4.40 -47.59
C ASN A 280 7.24 3.23 -48.44
N GLN A 281 6.41 2.55 -49.25
CA GLN A 281 6.90 1.52 -50.17
C GLN A 281 6.71 1.86 -51.67
N LEU A 282 6.35 3.10 -51.98
CA LEU A 282 6.26 3.58 -53.36
C LEU A 282 6.94 4.96 -53.51
N ARG A 283 8.24 5.00 -53.24
CA ARG A 283 9.16 6.02 -53.81
C ARG A 283 10.59 5.47 -53.81
#